data_8f03b6acb168d969072a8e0a2b36d708
#
_entry.id   8f03b6acb168d969072a8e0a2b36d708
#
_cell.length_a   1.000
_cell.length_b   1.000
_cell.length_c   1.000
_cell.angle_alpha   90.00
_cell.angle_beta   90.00
_cell.angle_gamma   90.00
#
_symmetry.space_group_name_H-M   'P 1'
#
loop_
_entity.id
_entity.type
_entity.pdbx_description
1 polymer ?
#
loop_
_entity_poly.entity_id
_entity_poly.type
_entity_poly.pdbx_seq_one_letter_code
_entity_poly.pdbx_strand_id
1 'polypeptide(L)'
;MMRRTIYTCYSLLLATVLLPGTTSCTSRCGTVDESRLSYIDTRVGTAPSATHTAGLFGRDTEEYGQTLPAVLEPNGMNFWTAQTRDTEEKCIAPYYYADTLLQGFRNSHWIVGGCTQDYGSMTLMPLFGKLRCQPEARSTRFSHEKETATPAYYTVSLPDENIYAEMTGRSRSAIFRFTYSKAGKGYLVV
;
A
#
# COMPACT_ATOMS: atom_id res chain seq x y z
N MET A 1 25.63 -84.27 22.54
CA MET A 1 24.28 -84.24 21.93
C MET A 1 23.95 -82.79 21.58
N MET A 2 24.21 -82.38 20.38
CA MET A 2 24.25 -80.98 19.94
C MET A 2 23.06 -80.75 18.99
N ARG A 3 22.08 -79.94 19.43
CA ARG A 3 20.92 -79.58 18.59
C ARG A 3 21.28 -78.32 17.79
N ARG A 4 21.30 -78.48 16.46
CA ARG A 4 21.41 -77.35 15.56
C ARG A 4 20.03 -76.74 15.32
N THR A 5 19.85 -75.50 15.64
CA THR A 5 18.69 -74.68 15.32
C THR A 5 18.88 -74.03 13.97
N ILE A 6 18.02 -74.31 13.03
CA ILE A 6 18.01 -73.74 11.65
C ILE A 6 17.15 -72.49 11.72
N TYR A 7 17.74 -71.31 11.46
CA TYR A 7 17.01 -70.07 11.26
C TYR A 7 16.63 -69.93 9.79
N THR A 8 15.34 -69.97 9.52
CA THR A 8 14.78 -69.70 8.22
C THR A 8 14.67 -68.17 8.06
N CYS A 9 15.40 -67.65 7.12
CA CYS A 9 15.35 -66.22 6.75
C CYS A 9 14.14 -65.99 5.84
N TYR A 10 13.09 -65.35 6.29
CA TYR A 10 11.98 -64.89 5.46
C TYR A 10 12.38 -63.52 4.84
N SER A 11 12.63 -63.53 3.56
CA SER A 11 12.80 -62.32 2.75
C SER A 11 11.43 -61.64 2.57
N LEU A 12 11.20 -60.54 3.29
CA LEU A 12 10.07 -59.67 3.01
C LEU A 12 10.41 -58.84 1.75
N LEU A 13 9.71 -59.15 0.66
CA LEU A 13 9.66 -58.29 -0.51
C LEU A 13 8.80 -57.07 -0.17
N LEU A 14 9.45 -55.92 0.04
CA LEU A 14 8.78 -54.64 0.11
C LEU A 14 8.41 -54.21 -1.30
N ALA A 15 7.12 -54.31 -1.64
CA ALA A 15 6.57 -53.74 -2.84
C ALA A 15 6.47 -52.22 -2.65
N THR A 16 7.39 -51.47 -3.23
CA THR A 16 7.30 -50.00 -3.34
C THR A 16 6.19 -49.63 -4.31
N VAL A 17 5.04 -49.26 -3.75
CA VAL A 17 3.96 -48.66 -4.55
C VAL A 17 4.44 -47.24 -4.91
N LEU A 18 4.80 -47.08 -6.18
CA LEU A 18 5.01 -45.75 -6.80
C LEU A 18 3.63 -45.08 -6.90
N LEU A 19 3.35 -44.20 -5.91
CA LEU A 19 2.25 -43.26 -6.04
C LEU A 19 2.60 -42.28 -7.16
N PRO A 20 1.73 -42.08 -8.17
CA PRO A 20 1.94 -41.03 -9.13
C PRO A 20 1.95 -39.68 -8.38
N GLY A 21 3.04 -38.99 -8.49
CA GLY A 21 3.18 -37.64 -7.90
C GLY A 21 2.04 -36.78 -8.39
N THR A 22 1.26 -36.26 -7.46
CA THR A 22 0.34 -35.16 -7.72
C THR A 22 1.17 -34.01 -8.23
N THR A 23 1.18 -33.81 -9.53
CA THR A 23 1.67 -32.58 -10.14
C THR A 23 0.79 -31.46 -9.60
N SER A 24 1.24 -30.86 -8.50
CA SER A 24 0.74 -29.57 -8.06
C SER A 24 0.89 -28.64 -9.25
N CYS A 25 -0.21 -28.19 -9.82
CA CYS A 25 -0.22 -27.08 -10.75
C CYS A 25 0.32 -25.87 -9.98
N THR A 26 1.64 -25.69 -9.99
CA THR A 26 2.22 -24.38 -9.77
C THR A 26 1.79 -23.56 -10.99
N SER A 27 0.64 -22.88 -10.87
CA SER A 27 0.36 -21.75 -11.73
C SER A 27 1.59 -20.84 -11.59
N ARG A 28 2.43 -20.84 -12.61
CA ARG A 28 3.43 -19.80 -12.77
C ARG A 28 2.62 -18.51 -12.81
N CYS A 29 2.55 -17.84 -11.68
CA CYS A 29 2.25 -16.42 -11.66
C CYS A 29 3.26 -15.83 -12.66
N GLY A 30 2.77 -15.42 -13.83
CA GLY A 30 3.62 -14.84 -14.85
C GLY A 30 4.41 -13.75 -14.15
N THR A 31 5.72 -13.75 -14.31
CA THR A 31 6.56 -12.66 -13.81
C THR A 31 5.97 -11.40 -14.40
N VAL A 32 5.34 -10.59 -13.53
CA VAL A 32 4.89 -9.27 -13.94
C VAL A 32 6.14 -8.58 -14.44
N ASP A 33 6.11 -8.15 -15.69
CA ASP A 33 7.19 -7.36 -16.25
C ASP A 33 7.22 -6.04 -15.48
N GLU A 34 8.04 -5.98 -14.45
CA GLU A 34 8.18 -4.81 -13.59
C GLU A 34 8.52 -3.54 -14.41
N SER A 35 9.09 -3.72 -15.60
CA SER A 35 9.38 -2.61 -16.51
C SER A 35 8.10 -1.87 -16.92
N ARG A 36 6.97 -2.56 -17.05
CA ARG A 36 5.69 -1.95 -17.42
C ARG A 36 5.06 -1.15 -16.30
N LEU A 37 5.32 -1.49 -15.05
CA LEU A 37 4.81 -0.75 -13.91
C LEU A 37 5.45 0.63 -13.80
N SER A 38 6.65 0.82 -14.34
CA SER A 38 7.34 2.10 -14.34
C SER A 38 6.64 3.18 -15.21
N TYR A 39 5.78 2.76 -16.14
CA TYR A 39 4.96 3.67 -16.94
C TYR A 39 3.66 4.12 -16.26
N ILE A 40 3.34 3.54 -15.10
CA ILE A 40 2.11 3.85 -14.38
C ILE A 40 2.46 4.73 -13.18
N ASP A 41 2.10 6.00 -13.30
CA ASP A 41 2.14 6.94 -12.17
C ASP A 41 0.72 7.16 -11.65
N THR A 42 0.45 6.68 -10.45
CA THR A 42 -0.89 6.80 -9.84
C THR A 42 -1.22 8.21 -9.36
N ARG A 43 -0.30 9.17 -9.48
CA ARG A 43 -0.56 10.59 -9.22
C ARG A 43 -1.26 11.28 -10.39
N VAL A 44 -1.35 10.64 -11.55
CA VAL A 44 -2.08 11.20 -12.70
C VAL A 44 -3.54 11.47 -12.31
N GLY A 45 -4.00 12.71 -12.53
CA GLY A 45 -5.34 13.16 -12.17
C GLY A 45 -5.49 13.67 -10.73
N THR A 46 -4.42 13.78 -9.95
CA THR A 46 -4.44 14.35 -8.59
C THR A 46 -4.18 15.86 -8.55
N ALA A 47 -3.84 16.46 -9.70
CA ALA A 47 -3.67 17.91 -9.86
C ALA A 47 -4.97 18.57 -10.36
N PRO A 48 -5.08 19.91 -10.28
CA PRO A 48 -6.18 20.63 -10.89
C PRO A 48 -6.28 20.33 -12.39
N SER A 49 -7.51 20.20 -12.86
CA SER A 49 -7.74 20.09 -14.30
C SER A 49 -7.62 21.45 -14.97
N ALA A 50 -6.84 21.52 -16.04
CA ALA A 50 -6.72 22.71 -16.90
C ALA A 50 -7.72 22.71 -18.07
N THR A 51 -8.66 21.76 -18.13
CA THR A 51 -9.63 21.67 -19.21
C THR A 51 -10.73 22.71 -19.07
N HIS A 52 -11.23 23.22 -20.21
CA HIS A 52 -12.38 24.15 -20.21
C HIS A 52 -13.63 23.54 -19.52
N THR A 53 -13.86 22.25 -19.69
CA THR A 53 -14.97 21.54 -19.09
C THR A 53 -14.88 21.52 -17.56
N ALA A 54 -13.67 21.29 -16.99
CA ALA A 54 -13.48 21.36 -15.56
C ALA A 54 -13.78 22.74 -15.00
N GLY A 55 -13.34 23.80 -15.68
CA GLY A 55 -13.65 25.18 -15.29
C GLY A 55 -15.15 25.54 -15.34
N LEU A 56 -15.94 24.88 -16.21
CA LEU A 56 -17.37 25.12 -16.33
C LEU A 56 -18.20 24.33 -15.32
N PHE A 57 -17.83 23.08 -15.06
CA PHE A 57 -18.67 22.12 -14.32
C PHE A 57 -18.03 21.61 -13.04
N GLY A 58 -16.72 21.80 -12.86
CA GLY A 58 -15.95 21.22 -11.79
C GLY A 58 -15.68 22.15 -10.62
N ARG A 59 -16.46 23.21 -10.43
CA ARG A 59 -16.26 24.12 -9.30
C ARG A 59 -16.24 23.36 -7.98
N ASP A 60 -15.22 23.64 -7.20
CA ASP A 60 -15.02 23.17 -5.84
C ASP A 60 -14.65 21.69 -5.69
N THR A 61 -14.67 20.88 -6.76
CA THR A 61 -14.38 19.44 -6.69
C THR A 61 -13.42 18.96 -7.78
N GLU A 62 -13.85 18.94 -9.03
CA GLU A 62 -13.05 18.38 -10.13
C GLU A 62 -11.87 19.26 -10.49
N GLU A 63 -11.89 20.53 -10.10
CA GLU A 63 -10.74 21.43 -10.22
C GLU A 63 -9.52 20.96 -9.42
N TYR A 64 -9.76 20.22 -8.34
CA TYR A 64 -8.73 19.79 -7.39
C TYR A 64 -8.21 18.38 -7.63
N GLY A 65 -8.56 17.77 -8.75
CA GLY A 65 -8.21 16.39 -9.03
C GLY A 65 -9.20 15.40 -8.40
N GLN A 66 -9.42 14.29 -9.08
CA GLN A 66 -10.42 13.28 -8.69
C GLN A 66 -9.83 11.89 -8.58
N THR A 67 -8.50 11.78 -8.49
CA THR A 67 -7.77 10.54 -8.28
C THR A 67 -6.86 10.65 -7.07
N LEU A 68 -6.22 9.56 -6.72
CA LEU A 68 -5.30 9.51 -5.58
C LEU A 68 -4.22 8.45 -5.81
N PRO A 69 -3.02 8.62 -5.23
CA PRO A 69 -1.91 7.69 -5.39
C PRO A 69 -2.09 6.46 -4.48
N ALA A 70 -3.15 5.70 -4.73
CA ALA A 70 -3.50 4.54 -3.92
C ALA A 70 -2.63 3.32 -4.22
N VAL A 71 -2.35 2.55 -3.18
CA VAL A 71 -1.81 1.20 -3.27
C VAL A 71 -2.90 0.21 -2.88
N LEU A 72 -3.16 -0.76 -3.76
CA LEU A 72 -4.17 -1.79 -3.54
C LEU A 72 -3.90 -3.02 -4.40
N GLU A 73 -4.49 -4.13 -4.02
CA GLU A 73 -4.61 -5.32 -4.84
C GLU A 73 -5.84 -5.18 -5.76
N PRO A 74 -5.79 -5.61 -7.01
CA PRO A 74 -6.97 -5.61 -7.88
C PRO A 74 -8.17 -6.27 -7.19
N ASN A 75 -9.34 -5.61 -7.23
CA ASN A 75 -10.56 -6.01 -6.51
C ASN A 75 -10.42 -6.05 -4.99
N GLY A 76 -9.48 -5.31 -4.42
CA GLY A 76 -9.36 -5.13 -2.98
C GLY A 76 -10.57 -4.44 -2.36
N MET A 77 -10.78 -4.66 -1.05
CA MET A 77 -11.91 -4.11 -0.30
C MET A 77 -11.64 -2.69 0.19
N ASN A 78 -10.41 -2.30 0.28
CA ASN A 78 -9.96 -0.98 0.68
C ASN A 78 -8.60 -0.68 0.04
N PHE A 79 -8.21 0.58 0.07
CA PHE A 79 -6.89 1.00 -0.38
C PHE A 79 -6.23 1.91 0.64
N TRP A 80 -4.93 2.10 0.48
CA TRP A 80 -4.15 3.02 1.27
C TRP A 80 -3.54 4.09 0.38
N THR A 81 -3.58 5.33 0.84
CA THR A 81 -3.07 6.48 0.10
C THR A 81 -2.36 7.46 1.04
N ALA A 82 -1.46 8.24 0.49
CA ALA A 82 -1.00 9.44 1.17
C ALA A 82 -2.18 10.39 1.37
N GLN A 83 -2.21 11.08 2.50
CA GLN A 83 -3.21 12.09 2.84
C GLN A 83 -2.52 13.45 2.98
N THR A 84 -2.94 14.41 2.17
CA THR A 84 -2.42 15.78 2.21
C THR A 84 -3.43 16.77 2.74
N ARG A 85 -4.71 16.41 2.80
CA ARG A 85 -5.79 17.26 3.26
C ARG A 85 -6.86 16.50 4.02
N ASP A 86 -7.72 17.23 4.69
CA ASP A 86 -8.90 16.69 5.34
C ASP A 86 -9.87 16.12 4.30
N THR A 87 -10.51 15.01 4.64
CA THR A 87 -11.46 14.29 3.78
C THR A 87 -12.89 14.31 4.32
N GLU A 88 -13.15 15.15 5.31
CA GLU A 88 -14.50 15.29 5.87
C GLU A 88 -15.47 16.02 4.92
N GLU A 89 -14.95 16.71 3.92
CA GLU A 89 -15.76 17.33 2.87
C GLU A 89 -16.08 16.33 1.76
N LYS A 90 -17.31 16.36 1.29
CA LYS A 90 -17.76 15.55 0.15
C LYS A 90 -17.01 15.96 -1.11
N CYS A 91 -16.84 15.00 -2.02
CA CYS A 91 -16.21 15.19 -3.33
C CYS A 91 -14.72 15.54 -3.31
N ILE A 92 -14.08 15.59 -2.16
CA ILE A 92 -12.67 15.96 -2.06
C ILE A 92 -11.81 14.70 -1.81
N ALA A 93 -10.86 14.48 -2.71
CA ALA A 93 -9.89 13.39 -2.57
C ALA A 93 -8.94 13.64 -1.38
N PRO A 94 -8.50 12.59 -0.67
CA PRO A 94 -7.59 12.75 0.46
C PRO A 94 -6.19 13.24 0.07
N TYR A 95 -5.84 13.21 -1.20
CA TYR A 95 -4.56 13.67 -1.72
C TYR A 95 -4.76 14.69 -2.83
N TYR A 96 -3.95 15.74 -2.78
CA TYR A 96 -3.93 16.76 -3.82
C TYR A 96 -2.49 17.11 -4.20
N TYR A 97 -2.17 17.07 -5.49
CA TYR A 97 -0.80 17.21 -5.97
C TYR A 97 -0.15 18.56 -5.65
N ALA A 98 -0.92 19.64 -5.58
CA ALA A 98 -0.37 20.96 -5.26
C ALA A 98 -0.07 21.16 -3.77
N ASP A 99 -0.49 20.25 -2.89
CA ASP A 99 -0.20 20.31 -1.47
C ASP A 99 1.28 20.00 -1.21
N THR A 100 1.84 20.65 -0.20
CA THR A 100 3.25 20.49 0.20
C THR A 100 3.41 19.85 1.58
N LEU A 101 2.29 19.59 2.25
CA LEU A 101 2.24 18.99 3.59
C LEU A 101 1.51 17.66 3.54
N LEU A 102 2.11 16.65 4.12
CA LEU A 102 1.52 15.32 4.29
C LEU A 102 1.03 15.18 5.73
N GLN A 103 -0.23 14.76 5.90
CA GLN A 103 -0.88 14.55 7.20
C GLN A 103 -0.80 13.10 7.68
N GLY A 104 -0.47 12.17 6.79
CA GLY A 104 -0.32 10.75 7.09
C GLY A 104 -0.64 9.84 5.91
N PHE A 105 -0.89 8.58 6.24
CA PHE A 105 -1.29 7.52 5.30
C PHE A 105 -2.67 7.04 5.69
N ARG A 106 -3.64 7.21 4.78
CA ARG A 106 -5.05 6.95 5.05
C ARG A 106 -5.49 5.61 4.47
N ASN A 107 -6.15 4.82 5.30
CA ASN A 107 -7.04 3.76 4.84
C ASN A 107 -8.31 4.42 4.31
N SER A 108 -8.70 4.14 3.09
CA SER A 108 -9.81 4.84 2.45
C SER A 108 -10.73 3.88 1.71
N HIS A 109 -12.01 4.21 1.70
CA HIS A 109 -13.06 3.60 0.89
C HIS A 109 -13.69 4.64 -0.05
N TRP A 110 -13.04 5.78 -0.20
CA TRP A 110 -13.54 6.86 -1.05
C TRP A 110 -13.66 6.40 -2.50
N ILE A 111 -14.82 6.67 -3.08
CA ILE A 111 -15.09 6.31 -4.47
C ILE A 111 -14.44 7.36 -5.36
N VAL A 112 -13.38 6.98 -6.06
CA VAL A 112 -12.63 7.85 -6.96
C VAL A 112 -13.57 8.50 -7.98
N GLY A 113 -13.53 9.83 -8.06
CA GLY A 113 -14.45 10.61 -8.90
C GLY A 113 -15.89 10.69 -8.36
N GLY A 114 -16.14 10.15 -7.18
CA GLY A 114 -17.46 10.20 -6.54
C GLY A 114 -17.60 11.37 -5.57
N CYS A 115 -18.84 11.88 -5.47
CA CYS A 115 -19.19 12.95 -4.53
C CYS A 115 -19.75 12.37 -3.23
N THR A 116 -19.02 11.44 -2.63
CA THR A 116 -19.37 10.81 -1.36
C THR A 116 -18.30 11.11 -0.32
N GLN A 117 -18.70 11.16 0.93
CA GLN A 117 -17.78 11.27 2.05
C GLN A 117 -17.10 9.92 2.28
N ASP A 118 -15.80 9.93 2.63
CA ASP A 118 -15.09 8.74 3.06
C ASP A 118 -15.61 8.26 4.42
N TYR A 119 -15.59 6.96 4.66
CA TYR A 119 -16.11 6.38 5.90
C TYR A 119 -15.27 5.17 6.35
N GLY A 120 -15.33 4.88 7.65
CA GLY A 120 -14.61 3.75 8.23
C GLY A 120 -13.10 3.83 8.03
N SER A 121 -12.58 5.04 7.91
CA SER A 121 -11.19 5.32 7.59
C SER A 121 -10.38 5.64 8.83
N MET A 122 -9.09 5.39 8.75
CA MET A 122 -8.10 5.79 9.74
C MET A 122 -6.85 6.32 9.06
N THR A 123 -6.11 7.17 9.76
CA THR A 123 -4.85 7.73 9.26
C THR A 123 -3.71 7.35 10.17
N LEU A 124 -2.63 6.82 9.60
CA LEU A 124 -1.39 6.51 10.29
C LEU A 124 -0.36 7.60 9.99
N MET A 125 0.23 8.21 11.02
CA MET A 125 1.31 9.19 10.84
C MET A 125 2.52 8.81 11.70
N PRO A 126 3.65 8.44 11.09
CA PRO A 126 4.91 8.25 11.80
C PRO A 126 5.51 9.61 12.15
N LEU A 127 5.98 9.77 13.38
CA LEU A 127 6.60 11.00 13.87
C LEU A 127 7.93 10.70 14.56
N PHE A 128 8.81 11.69 14.58
CA PHE A 128 10.09 11.60 15.28
C PHE A 128 10.21 12.70 16.34
N GLY A 129 10.76 12.32 17.49
CA GLY A 129 11.12 13.24 18.57
C GLY A 129 9.94 13.71 19.45
N LYS A 130 8.88 14.27 18.88
CA LYS A 130 7.75 14.82 19.62
C LYS A 130 6.42 14.26 19.11
N LEU A 131 5.57 13.81 20.03
CA LEU A 131 4.20 13.39 19.72
C LEU A 131 3.31 14.60 19.42
N ARG A 132 2.62 14.56 18.29
CA ARG A 132 1.65 15.56 17.83
C ARG A 132 0.44 14.82 17.26
N CYS A 133 -0.72 14.97 17.88
CA CYS A 133 -1.91 14.18 17.52
C CYS A 133 -2.83 14.92 16.55
N GLN A 134 -2.90 16.25 16.64
CA GLN A 134 -3.77 17.04 15.78
C GLN A 134 -3.28 17.03 14.32
N PRO A 135 -4.17 16.91 13.33
CA PRO A 135 -3.81 16.82 11.91
C PRO A 135 -2.87 17.94 11.45
N GLU A 136 -3.16 19.16 11.80
CA GLU A 136 -2.35 20.34 11.44
C GLU A 136 -0.98 20.30 12.11
N ALA A 137 -0.93 19.88 13.38
CA ALA A 137 0.32 19.82 14.14
C ALA A 137 1.22 18.67 13.71
N ARG A 138 0.64 17.55 13.23
CA ARG A 138 1.40 16.39 12.75
C ARG A 138 1.81 16.47 11.29
N SER A 139 1.23 17.41 10.53
CA SER A 139 1.58 17.63 9.12
C SER A 139 3.06 17.91 8.96
N THR A 140 3.66 17.34 7.93
CA THR A 140 5.09 17.46 7.65
C THR A 140 5.32 17.72 6.17
N ARG A 141 6.38 18.42 5.84
CA ARG A 141 6.74 18.73 4.45
C ARG A 141 7.19 17.48 3.71
N PHE A 142 6.82 17.40 2.45
CA PHE A 142 7.31 16.41 1.50
C PHE A 142 7.57 17.03 0.12
N SER A 143 8.17 16.26 -0.77
CA SER A 143 8.45 16.70 -2.14
C SER A 143 8.16 15.58 -3.12
N HIS A 144 7.49 15.89 -4.23
CA HIS A 144 7.22 14.96 -5.31
C HIS A 144 8.47 14.40 -5.98
N GLU A 145 9.61 15.07 -5.89
CA GLU A 145 10.91 14.56 -6.35
C GLU A 145 11.38 13.33 -5.54
N LYS A 146 10.88 13.21 -4.28
CA LYS A 146 11.20 12.13 -3.35
C LYS A 146 9.98 11.28 -3.03
N GLU A 147 9.03 11.28 -3.93
CA GLU A 147 7.81 10.50 -3.88
C GLU A 147 7.76 9.56 -5.09
N THR A 148 7.44 8.30 -4.84
CA THR A 148 7.18 7.31 -5.89
C THR A 148 5.81 6.71 -5.67
N ALA A 149 4.98 6.69 -6.70
CA ALA A 149 3.61 6.19 -6.62
C ALA A 149 3.34 5.23 -7.79
N THR A 150 3.18 3.97 -7.47
CA THR A 150 2.76 2.90 -8.40
C THR A 150 1.53 2.19 -7.84
N PRO A 151 0.79 1.41 -8.62
CA PRO A 151 -0.40 0.70 -8.12
C PRO A 151 -0.14 -0.23 -6.93
N ALA A 152 1.08 -0.78 -6.84
CA ALA A 152 1.43 -1.76 -5.82
C ALA A 152 2.33 -1.21 -4.71
N TYR A 153 2.94 -0.05 -4.91
CA TYR A 153 3.96 0.44 -4.01
C TYR A 153 4.05 1.96 -4.01
N TYR A 154 4.08 2.53 -2.82
CA TYR A 154 4.23 3.97 -2.61
C TYR A 154 5.36 4.25 -1.64
N THR A 155 6.14 5.28 -1.94
CA THR A 155 7.19 5.77 -1.03
C THR A 155 7.21 7.29 -0.99
N VAL A 156 7.62 7.82 0.15
CA VAL A 156 7.86 9.25 0.32
C VAL A 156 8.90 9.52 1.40
N SER A 157 9.71 10.55 1.18
CA SER A 157 10.64 11.06 2.19
C SER A 157 10.00 12.20 2.98
N LEU A 158 10.06 12.12 4.31
CA LEU A 158 9.58 13.10 5.27
C LEU A 158 10.78 13.72 6.00
N PRO A 159 11.42 14.76 5.41
CA PRO A 159 12.71 15.25 5.90
C PRO A 159 12.61 15.86 7.30
N ASP A 160 11.53 16.52 7.64
CA ASP A 160 11.34 17.14 8.95
C ASP A 160 11.24 16.10 10.08
N GLU A 161 10.72 14.91 9.74
CA GLU A 161 10.61 13.78 10.66
C GLU A 161 11.82 12.84 10.60
N ASN A 162 12.74 13.05 9.65
CA ASN A 162 13.86 12.13 9.39
C ASN A 162 13.40 10.70 9.08
N ILE A 163 12.29 10.57 8.34
CA ILE A 163 11.63 9.31 8.03
C ILE A 163 11.60 9.11 6.52
N TYR A 164 11.87 7.87 6.10
CA TYR A 164 11.52 7.35 4.80
C TYR A 164 10.37 6.36 4.99
N ALA A 165 9.24 6.65 4.39
CA ALA A 165 8.02 5.88 4.51
C ALA A 165 7.77 5.08 3.24
N GLU A 166 7.35 3.83 3.41
CA GLU A 166 7.01 2.91 2.34
C GLU A 166 5.71 2.20 2.69
N MET A 167 4.86 1.97 1.69
CA MET A 167 3.65 1.18 1.87
C MET A 167 3.31 0.33 0.66
N THR A 168 2.67 -0.80 0.91
CA THR A 168 2.04 -1.66 -0.09
C THR A 168 0.71 -2.16 0.44
N GLY A 169 -0.27 -2.32 -0.45
CA GLY A 169 -1.62 -2.73 -0.10
C GLY A 169 -1.94 -4.16 -0.50
N ARG A 170 -2.82 -4.79 0.28
CA ARG A 170 -3.46 -6.06 -0.02
C ARG A 170 -4.97 -5.87 0.06
N SER A 171 -5.72 -6.91 -0.25
CA SER A 171 -7.19 -6.91 -0.31
C SER A 171 -7.90 -6.21 0.87
N ARG A 172 -7.40 -6.39 2.11
CA ARG A 172 -7.99 -5.83 3.34
C ARG A 172 -6.96 -5.32 4.34
N SER A 173 -5.69 -5.23 3.93
CA SER A 173 -4.59 -4.87 4.81
C SER A 173 -3.50 -4.14 4.05
N ALA A 174 -2.57 -3.57 4.77
CA ALA A 174 -1.35 -3.00 4.19
C ALA A 174 -0.13 -3.32 5.06
N ILE A 175 1.03 -3.20 4.45
CA ILE A 175 2.30 -3.26 5.16
C ILE A 175 2.96 -1.88 5.00
N PHE A 176 3.42 -1.35 6.12
CA PHE A 176 4.19 -0.12 6.18
C PHE A 176 5.58 -0.41 6.69
N ARG A 177 6.55 0.30 6.14
CA ARG A 177 7.91 0.36 6.66
C ARG A 177 8.30 1.82 6.85
N PHE A 178 8.64 2.18 8.08
CA PHE A 178 9.12 3.51 8.43
C PHE A 178 10.59 3.40 8.85
N THR A 179 11.47 3.94 8.03
CA THR A 179 12.90 3.94 8.28
C THR A 179 13.30 5.30 8.84
N TYR A 180 13.78 5.31 10.07
CA TYR A 180 14.25 6.51 10.75
C TYR A 180 15.73 6.70 10.48
N SER A 181 16.14 7.85 9.97
CA SER A 181 17.55 8.15 9.68
C SER A 181 18.36 8.58 10.92
N LYS A 182 17.66 8.84 12.04
CA LYS A 182 18.28 9.22 13.31
C LYS A 182 17.81 8.32 14.44
N ALA A 183 18.71 8.05 15.39
CA ALA A 183 18.34 7.39 16.65
C ALA A 183 17.55 8.35 17.54
N GLY A 184 16.46 7.87 18.14
CA GLY A 184 15.61 8.69 19.01
C GLY A 184 14.25 8.05 19.27
N LYS A 185 13.32 8.85 19.80
CA LYS A 185 11.95 8.40 20.04
C LYS A 185 11.13 8.54 18.75
N GLY A 186 10.61 7.42 18.24
CA GLY A 186 9.60 7.39 17.20
C GLY A 186 8.21 7.20 17.79
N TYR A 187 7.21 7.75 17.14
CA TYR A 187 5.79 7.58 17.48
C TYR A 187 5.02 7.20 16.23
N LEU A 188 3.93 6.48 16.42
CA LEU A 188 2.92 6.25 15.39
C LEU A 188 1.59 6.76 15.94
N VAL A 189 1.03 7.76 15.28
CA VAL A 189 -0.31 8.28 15.56
C VAL A 189 -1.30 7.55 14.66
N VAL A 190 -2.41 7.14 15.24
CA VAL A 190 -3.52 6.47 14.56
C VAL A 190 -4.79 7.29 14.78
#